data_eb6684fb28a9cebe9ebd25394833c682
#
_entry.id   eb6684fb28a9cebe9ebd25394833c682
#
_cell.length_a   1.000
_cell.length_b   1.000
_cell.length_c   1.000
_cell.angle_alpha   90.00
_cell.angle_beta   90.00
_cell.angle_gamma   90.00
#
_symmetry.space_group_name_H-M   'P 1'
#
loop_
_entity.id
_entity.type
_entity.pdbx_description
1 polymer ?
#
loop_
_entity_poly.entity_id
_entity_poly.type
_entity_poly.pdbx_seq_one_letter_code
_entity_poly.pdbx_strand_id
1 'polypeptide(L)'
;SVNLRYQLAPTSSVGLFYQYGITDYDGPGFNVGFFRDVNSHFVAATMDHDFAANLTGSLRGGIQYNDFAEVAGVRDRDGVAPYVDGQLTYGFLPGSSLTVGVRHQLTATDVGVLGTMGGGLFSDLIRGSSATSGRISLSHSFTPKLVGSVNGLYQAGTFIGGGPGIDGQGDGYASADVTLSYRITQNISTRLTYAHDRVDSDLVNDLRQFARNRVVLGVNFTY
;
A
#
# COMPACT_ATOMS: atom_id res chain seq x y z
N SER A 1 -13.75 -6.90 -7.42
CA SER A 1 -13.07 -6.25 -8.55
C SER A 1 -13.42 -6.95 -9.86
N VAL A 2 -13.42 -6.18 -10.94
CA VAL A 2 -13.63 -6.67 -12.31
C VAL A 2 -12.42 -6.23 -13.14
N ASN A 3 -11.89 -7.12 -13.96
CA ASN A 3 -10.78 -6.84 -14.86
C ASN A 3 -11.12 -7.38 -16.25
N LEU A 4 -11.24 -6.47 -17.22
CA LEU A 4 -11.43 -6.79 -18.62
C LEU A 4 -10.07 -6.66 -19.31
N ARG A 5 -9.62 -7.70 -19.98
CA ARG A 5 -8.31 -7.74 -20.64
C ARG A 5 -8.47 -8.09 -22.13
N TYR A 6 -7.75 -7.39 -22.96
CA TYR A 6 -7.65 -7.62 -24.40
C TYR A 6 -6.18 -7.80 -24.80
N GLN A 7 -5.88 -8.88 -25.50
CA GLN A 7 -4.55 -9.18 -26.01
C GLN A 7 -4.34 -8.43 -27.33
N LEU A 8 -3.45 -7.43 -27.32
CA LEU A 8 -3.09 -6.66 -28.52
C LEU A 8 -2.07 -7.39 -29.39
N ALA A 9 -1.10 -8.04 -28.74
CA ALA A 9 -0.03 -8.81 -29.39
C ALA A 9 0.39 -9.94 -28.44
N PRO A 10 1.15 -10.95 -28.91
CA PRO A 10 1.64 -12.01 -28.03
C PRO A 10 2.36 -11.52 -26.76
N THR A 11 2.98 -10.35 -26.83
CA THR A 11 3.76 -9.75 -25.74
C THR A 11 3.06 -8.56 -25.07
N SER A 12 1.83 -8.19 -25.49
CA SER A 12 1.17 -6.98 -24.99
C SER A 12 -0.31 -7.18 -24.77
N SER A 13 -0.79 -6.76 -23.61
CA SER A 13 -2.22 -6.70 -23.32
C SER A 13 -2.60 -5.36 -22.70
N VAL A 14 -3.83 -4.95 -22.96
CA VAL A 14 -4.46 -3.78 -22.33
C VAL A 14 -5.77 -4.18 -21.71
N GLY A 15 -6.26 -3.37 -20.79
CA GLY A 15 -7.53 -3.67 -20.15
C GLY A 15 -8.11 -2.51 -19.38
N LEU A 16 -9.27 -2.79 -18.78
CA LEU A 16 -9.96 -1.91 -17.85
C LEU A 16 -10.11 -2.64 -16.52
N PHE A 17 -9.77 -1.94 -15.47
CA PHE A 17 -9.86 -2.43 -14.10
C PHE A 17 -10.89 -1.58 -13.33
N TYR A 18 -11.79 -2.26 -12.65
CA TYR A 18 -12.70 -1.64 -11.68
C TYR A 18 -12.61 -2.38 -10.36
N GLN A 19 -12.50 -1.63 -9.28
CA GLN A 19 -12.55 -2.17 -7.93
C GLN A 19 -13.46 -1.31 -7.05
N TYR A 20 -14.30 -1.98 -6.29
CA TYR A 20 -15.07 -1.39 -5.21
C TYR A 20 -14.50 -1.87 -3.87
N GLY A 21 -14.32 -0.95 -2.95
CA GLY A 21 -13.84 -1.20 -1.59
C GLY A 21 -14.73 -0.53 -0.56
N ILE A 22 -14.97 -1.20 0.55
CA ILE A 22 -15.67 -0.68 1.72
C ILE A 22 -14.66 -0.70 2.87
N THR A 23 -14.58 0.40 3.60
CA THR A 23 -13.80 0.47 4.84
C THR A 23 -14.71 1.02 5.93
N ASP A 24 -15.02 0.16 6.89
CA ASP A 24 -15.82 0.50 8.07
C ASP A 24 -14.91 0.56 9.29
N TYR A 25 -15.10 1.56 10.14
CA TYR A 25 -14.33 1.75 11.36
C TYR A 25 -15.21 1.49 12.58
N ASP A 26 -15.06 0.32 13.18
CA ASP A 26 -15.71 -0.03 14.45
C ASP A 26 -14.88 0.50 15.63
N GLY A 27 -15.50 1.25 16.54
CA GLY A 27 -14.85 1.75 17.76
C GLY A 27 -15.76 1.66 18.99
N PRO A 28 -15.27 1.21 20.14
CA PRO A 28 -16.01 1.26 21.41
C PRO A 28 -16.04 2.70 21.94
N GLY A 29 -17.22 3.24 22.13
CA GLY A 29 -17.43 4.57 22.67
C GLY A 29 -17.62 5.64 21.62
N PHE A 30 -18.07 6.82 21.98
CA PHE A 30 -18.44 7.95 21.10
C PHE A 30 -18.10 7.71 19.64
N ASN A 31 -19.09 7.44 18.80
CA ASN A 31 -18.97 6.90 17.41
C ASN A 31 -18.12 7.74 16.46
N VAL A 32 -16.87 8.01 16.81
CA VAL A 32 -15.92 8.77 15.95
C VAL A 32 -15.48 7.92 14.74
N GLY A 33 -15.52 6.58 14.90
CA GLY A 33 -15.24 5.64 13.82
C GLY A 33 -16.21 5.79 12.66
N PHE A 34 -17.50 5.88 12.92
CA PHE A 34 -18.55 6.03 11.92
C PHE A 34 -18.33 7.19 10.93
N PHE A 35 -17.66 8.26 11.35
CA PHE A 35 -17.35 9.41 10.49
C PHE A 35 -16.18 9.19 9.53
N ARG A 36 -15.55 8.02 9.59
CA ARG A 36 -14.40 7.64 8.77
C ARG A 36 -14.72 6.55 7.76
N ASP A 37 -15.95 6.02 7.82
CA ASP A 37 -16.39 5.01 6.86
C ASP A 37 -16.31 5.57 5.45
N VAL A 38 -15.75 4.76 4.55
CA VAL A 38 -15.52 5.18 3.17
C VAL A 38 -15.80 4.05 2.19
N ASN A 39 -16.55 4.41 1.15
CA ASN A 39 -16.71 3.62 -0.05
C ASN A 39 -15.73 4.11 -1.12
N SER A 40 -14.91 3.24 -1.63
CA SER A 40 -13.89 3.57 -2.62
C SER A 40 -14.18 2.91 -3.95
N HIS A 41 -14.12 3.67 -5.03
CA HIS A 41 -14.25 3.20 -6.40
C HIS A 41 -12.96 3.49 -7.15
N PHE A 42 -12.34 2.46 -7.71
CA PHE A 42 -11.17 2.57 -8.56
C PHE A 42 -11.54 2.23 -9.99
N VAL A 43 -11.24 3.12 -10.92
CA VAL A 43 -11.37 2.90 -12.36
C VAL A 43 -10.02 3.18 -13.00
N ALA A 44 -9.42 2.19 -13.66
CA ALA A 44 -8.11 2.35 -14.26
C ALA A 44 -8.00 1.61 -15.60
N ALA A 45 -7.24 2.20 -16.52
CA ALA A 45 -6.69 1.47 -17.66
C ALA A 45 -5.48 0.64 -17.19
N THR A 46 -5.29 -0.53 -17.79
CA THR A 46 -4.16 -1.41 -17.50
C THR A 46 -3.41 -1.73 -18.76
N MET A 47 -2.10 -1.87 -18.65
CA MET A 47 -1.23 -2.33 -19.71
C MET A 47 -0.20 -3.29 -19.12
N ASP A 48 -0.07 -4.47 -19.73
CA ASP A 48 1.03 -5.39 -19.44
C ASP A 48 1.84 -5.59 -20.72
N HIS A 49 3.16 -5.60 -20.60
CA HIS A 49 4.06 -5.76 -21.72
C HIS A 49 5.29 -6.59 -21.36
N ASP A 50 5.60 -7.57 -22.20
CA ASP A 50 6.83 -8.35 -22.12
C ASP A 50 7.88 -7.71 -23.05
N PHE A 51 8.78 -6.90 -22.48
CA PHE A 51 9.85 -6.23 -23.21
C PHE A 51 10.91 -7.22 -23.72
N ALA A 52 11.12 -8.29 -22.96
CA ALA A 52 11.99 -9.40 -23.29
C ALA A 52 11.51 -10.67 -22.56
N ALA A 53 12.05 -11.83 -22.91
CA ALA A 53 11.72 -13.09 -22.25
C ALA A 53 11.96 -13.09 -20.72
N ASN A 54 12.81 -12.16 -20.25
CA ASN A 54 13.17 -12.00 -18.84
C ASN A 54 12.85 -10.61 -18.27
N LEU A 55 12.15 -9.75 -19.01
CA LEU A 55 11.76 -8.41 -18.57
C LEU A 55 10.29 -8.16 -18.89
N THR A 56 9.48 -8.07 -17.84
CA THR A 56 8.04 -7.80 -17.93
C THR A 56 7.68 -6.53 -17.18
N GLY A 57 6.69 -5.82 -17.65
CA GLY A 57 6.17 -4.61 -17.01
C GLY A 57 4.67 -4.57 -17.00
N SER A 58 4.13 -3.99 -15.94
CA SER A 58 2.71 -3.68 -15.82
C SER A 58 2.52 -2.23 -15.38
N LEU A 59 1.51 -1.59 -15.93
CA LEU A 59 1.11 -0.23 -15.60
C LEU A 59 -0.41 -0.16 -15.46
N ARG A 60 -0.88 0.49 -14.40
CA ARG A 60 -2.28 0.87 -14.20
C ARG A 60 -2.33 2.36 -13.96
N GLY A 61 -3.24 3.04 -14.64
CA GLY A 61 -3.44 4.47 -14.46
C GLY A 61 -4.92 4.81 -14.55
N GLY A 62 -5.40 5.62 -13.62
CA GLY A 62 -6.81 5.93 -13.53
C GLY A 62 -7.16 6.90 -12.41
N ILE A 63 -8.37 6.77 -11.91
CA ILE A 63 -8.90 7.59 -10.84
C ILE A 63 -9.45 6.72 -9.71
N GLN A 64 -9.33 7.24 -8.52
CA GLN A 64 -9.98 6.74 -7.32
C GLN A 64 -11.01 7.77 -6.88
N TYR A 65 -12.24 7.35 -6.68
CA TYR A 65 -13.31 8.15 -6.07
C TYR A 65 -13.62 7.58 -4.68
N ASN A 66 -13.59 8.43 -3.67
CA ASN A 66 -13.91 8.06 -2.30
C ASN A 66 -15.17 8.84 -1.87
N ASP A 67 -16.17 8.10 -1.45
CA ASP A 67 -17.41 8.56 -0.88
C ASP A 67 -17.36 8.30 0.64
N PHE A 68 -17.31 9.37 1.42
CA PHE A 68 -17.24 9.30 2.87
C PHE A 68 -18.62 9.44 3.49
N ALA A 69 -18.85 8.78 4.62
CA ALA A 69 -20.11 8.87 5.35
C ALA A 69 -20.48 10.34 5.64
N GLU A 70 -21.71 10.72 5.33
CA GLU A 70 -22.21 12.06 5.55
C GLU A 70 -22.28 12.40 7.04
N VAL A 71 -21.83 13.58 7.39
CA VAL A 71 -21.88 14.10 8.77
C VAL A 71 -22.58 15.43 8.77
N ALA A 72 -23.64 15.55 9.57
CA ALA A 72 -24.40 16.79 9.69
C ALA A 72 -23.52 17.97 10.09
N GLY A 73 -23.49 19.02 9.27
CA GLY A 73 -22.72 20.24 9.51
C GLY A 73 -21.27 20.20 8.98
N VAL A 74 -20.83 19.11 8.38
CA VAL A 74 -19.52 18.99 7.70
C VAL A 74 -19.75 19.04 6.19
N ARG A 75 -18.96 19.87 5.50
CA ARG A 75 -19.04 20.01 4.04
C ARG A 75 -18.71 18.68 3.37
N ASP A 76 -19.25 18.53 2.17
CA ASP A 76 -18.98 17.44 1.24
C ASP A 76 -17.52 17.00 1.28
N ARG A 77 -17.29 15.71 1.54
CA ARG A 77 -15.96 15.13 1.77
C ARG A 77 -15.49 14.28 0.61
N ASP A 78 -16.37 14.06 -0.35
CA ASP A 78 -16.07 13.23 -1.50
C ASP A 78 -14.85 13.74 -2.24
N GLY A 79 -14.04 12.84 -2.71
CA GLY A 79 -12.80 13.20 -3.36
C GLY A 79 -12.45 12.28 -4.52
N VAL A 80 -12.01 12.91 -5.61
CA VAL A 80 -11.37 12.22 -6.73
C VAL A 80 -9.87 12.40 -6.60
N ALA A 81 -9.13 11.30 -6.65
CA ALA A 81 -7.67 11.30 -6.60
C ALA A 81 -7.10 10.52 -7.80
N PRO A 82 -5.91 10.88 -8.30
CA PRO A 82 -5.22 10.08 -9.28
C PRO A 82 -4.81 8.74 -8.67
N TYR A 83 -4.86 7.70 -9.50
CA TYR A 83 -4.37 6.37 -9.17
C TYR A 83 -3.34 5.93 -10.20
N VAL A 84 -2.15 5.56 -9.76
CA VAL A 84 -1.10 4.99 -10.62
C VAL A 84 -0.44 3.83 -9.89
N ASP A 85 -0.25 2.70 -10.57
CA ASP A 85 0.53 1.56 -10.10
C ASP A 85 1.36 1.03 -11.26
N GLY A 86 2.67 1.11 -11.15
CA GLY A 86 3.61 0.62 -12.14
C GLY A 86 4.60 -0.37 -11.54
N GLN A 87 4.94 -1.41 -12.30
CA GLN A 87 5.88 -2.44 -11.87
C GLN A 87 6.70 -2.96 -13.04
N LEU A 88 7.99 -3.18 -12.82
CA LEU A 88 8.91 -3.88 -13.70
C LEU A 88 9.51 -5.09 -12.97
N THR A 89 9.55 -6.23 -13.64
CA THR A 89 10.17 -7.45 -13.14
C THR A 89 11.23 -7.93 -14.11
N TYR A 90 12.46 -8.10 -13.63
CA TYR A 90 13.61 -8.57 -14.38
C TYR A 90 14.15 -9.87 -13.81
N GLY A 91 14.10 -10.96 -14.60
CA GLY A 91 14.74 -12.23 -14.31
C GLY A 91 16.18 -12.21 -14.79
N PHE A 92 17.16 -12.19 -13.89
CA PHE A 92 18.58 -12.07 -14.27
C PHE A 92 19.32 -13.42 -14.27
N LEU A 93 18.81 -14.42 -13.53
CA LEU A 93 19.27 -15.81 -13.50
C LEU A 93 18.08 -16.75 -13.29
N PRO A 94 18.18 -18.03 -13.62
CA PRO A 94 17.15 -19.02 -13.28
C PRO A 94 16.82 -19.01 -11.78
N GLY A 95 15.54 -18.78 -11.43
CA GLY A 95 15.09 -18.68 -10.05
C GLY A 95 15.46 -17.39 -9.33
N SER A 96 15.89 -16.35 -10.07
CA SER A 96 16.31 -15.06 -9.50
C SER A 96 15.64 -13.92 -10.24
N SER A 97 15.06 -12.99 -9.49
CA SER A 97 14.33 -11.86 -10.05
C SER A 97 14.49 -10.60 -9.20
N LEU A 98 14.46 -9.48 -9.89
CA LEU A 98 14.36 -8.14 -9.31
C LEU A 98 13.03 -7.54 -9.76
N THR A 99 12.24 -7.10 -8.81
CA THR A 99 11.01 -6.35 -9.07
C THR A 99 11.14 -4.96 -8.47
N VAL A 100 10.83 -3.94 -9.25
CA VAL A 100 10.70 -2.56 -8.78
C VAL A 100 9.31 -2.04 -9.15
N GLY A 101 8.72 -1.24 -8.27
CA GLY A 101 7.39 -0.71 -8.50
C GLY A 101 7.18 0.63 -7.80
N VAL A 102 6.25 1.40 -8.34
CA VAL A 102 5.78 2.66 -7.78
C VAL A 102 4.25 2.65 -7.76
N ARG A 103 3.68 3.20 -6.69
CA ARG A 103 2.22 3.36 -6.57
C ARG A 103 1.91 4.73 -5.99
N HIS A 104 0.90 5.37 -6.56
CA HIS A 104 0.29 6.57 -6.01
C HIS A 104 -1.22 6.35 -5.86
N GLN A 105 -1.74 6.61 -4.66
CA GLN A 105 -3.17 6.44 -4.35
C GLN A 105 -3.58 7.25 -3.12
N LEU A 106 -4.86 7.48 -2.97
CA LEU A 106 -5.45 7.94 -1.71
C LEU A 106 -5.69 6.72 -0.81
N THR A 107 -5.08 6.72 0.38
CA THR A 107 -5.23 5.66 1.39
C THR A 107 -6.03 6.16 2.58
N ALA A 108 -6.88 5.31 3.13
CA ALA A 108 -7.44 5.55 4.46
C ALA A 108 -6.29 5.60 5.49
N THR A 109 -6.39 6.52 6.43
CA THR A 109 -5.38 6.66 7.49
C THR A 109 -5.87 6.03 8.79
N ASP A 110 -4.96 5.47 9.56
CA ASP A 110 -5.19 5.00 10.93
C ASP A 110 -5.20 6.16 11.95
N VAL A 111 -4.86 7.37 11.52
CA VAL A 111 -4.81 8.55 12.39
C VAL A 111 -6.19 9.15 12.57
N GLY A 112 -6.75 8.94 13.74
CA GLY A 112 -7.99 9.61 14.19
C GLY A 112 -7.64 10.80 15.09
N VAL A 113 -7.16 11.92 14.54
CA VAL A 113 -6.95 13.13 15.33
C VAL A 113 -8.22 13.96 15.31
N LEU A 114 -8.83 14.10 16.48
CA LEU A 114 -9.83 15.12 16.71
C LEU A 114 -9.10 16.44 16.99
N GLY A 115 -9.18 17.38 16.05
CA GLY A 115 -8.76 18.76 16.29
C GLY A 115 -9.62 19.37 17.38
N THR A 116 -9.07 19.58 18.58
CA THR A 116 -9.77 20.14 19.74
C THR A 116 -9.63 21.66 19.86
N MET A 117 -9.22 22.36 18.81
CA MET A 117 -8.98 23.79 18.92
C MET A 117 -9.95 24.60 18.06
N GLY A 118 -11.05 25.04 18.68
CA GLY A 118 -11.83 26.14 18.16
C GLY A 118 -13.16 25.83 17.46
N GLY A 119 -14.16 25.34 18.17
CA GLY A 119 -15.55 25.67 17.87
C GLY A 119 -16.42 24.66 17.12
N GLY A 120 -15.94 23.48 16.79
CA GLY A 120 -16.80 22.44 16.20
C GLY A 120 -16.17 21.07 16.31
N LEU A 121 -16.84 20.15 17.01
CA LEU A 121 -16.32 18.82 17.32
C LEU A 121 -16.03 17.93 16.10
N PHE A 122 -16.33 18.35 14.86
CA PHE A 122 -16.31 17.49 13.68
C PHE A 122 -15.79 18.14 12.39
N SER A 123 -15.34 19.40 12.43
CA SER A 123 -14.90 20.10 11.21
C SER A 123 -13.52 19.60 10.69
N ASP A 124 -12.76 18.90 11.51
CA ASP A 124 -11.34 18.69 11.31
C ASP A 124 -10.93 17.20 11.29
N LEU A 125 -11.76 16.33 10.74
CA LEU A 125 -11.40 14.92 10.57
C LEU A 125 -10.42 14.72 9.42
N ILE A 126 -9.34 13.96 9.68
CA ILE A 126 -8.44 13.48 8.62
C ILE A 126 -9.21 12.47 7.77
N ARG A 127 -9.31 12.74 6.47
CA ARG A 127 -10.03 11.89 5.50
C ARG A 127 -9.19 10.74 4.99
N GLY A 128 -7.90 10.96 4.84
CA GLY A 128 -6.96 10.00 4.29
C GLY A 128 -5.59 10.61 4.10
N SER A 129 -4.75 9.88 3.43
CA SER A 129 -3.42 10.34 3.02
C SER A 129 -3.25 10.09 1.52
N SER A 130 -2.87 11.14 0.80
CA SER A 130 -2.37 11.01 -0.57
C SER A 130 -0.96 10.48 -0.51
N ALA A 131 -0.77 9.22 -0.88
CA ALA A 131 0.48 8.52 -0.65
C ALA A 131 1.13 8.02 -1.95
N THR A 132 2.43 8.27 -2.08
CA THR A 132 3.28 7.68 -3.11
C THR A 132 4.22 6.69 -2.46
N SER A 133 4.25 5.47 -2.97
CA SER A 133 5.15 4.42 -2.48
C SER A 133 6.03 3.86 -3.59
N GLY A 134 7.31 3.63 -3.26
CA GLY A 134 8.25 2.87 -4.06
C GLY A 134 8.56 1.54 -3.38
N ARG A 135 8.59 0.45 -4.16
CA ARG A 135 8.93 -0.89 -3.67
C ARG A 135 10.03 -1.51 -4.51
N ILE A 136 10.87 -2.27 -3.85
CA ILE A 136 11.89 -3.10 -4.49
C ILE A 136 11.85 -4.49 -3.85
N SER A 137 11.96 -5.53 -4.65
CA SER A 137 12.03 -6.92 -4.20
C SER A 137 13.06 -7.66 -5.02
N LEU A 138 14.07 -8.19 -4.36
CA LEU A 138 15.09 -9.05 -4.93
C LEU A 138 14.90 -10.46 -4.38
N SER A 139 14.75 -11.46 -5.24
CA SER A 139 14.72 -12.86 -4.86
C SER A 139 15.83 -13.62 -5.58
N HIS A 140 16.54 -14.49 -4.88
CA HIS A 140 17.61 -15.31 -5.43
C HIS A 140 17.58 -16.73 -4.89
N SER A 141 17.61 -17.70 -5.78
CA SER A 141 17.73 -19.12 -5.44
C SER A 141 19.21 -19.51 -5.37
N PHE A 142 19.77 -19.53 -4.17
CA PHE A 142 21.17 -19.96 -3.94
C PHE A 142 21.36 -21.45 -4.25
N THR A 143 20.35 -22.26 -3.92
CA THR A 143 20.26 -23.68 -4.23
C THR A 143 18.80 -24.07 -4.47
N PRO A 144 18.49 -25.26 -5.01
CA PRO A 144 17.11 -25.74 -5.14
C PRO A 144 16.33 -25.80 -3.80
N LYS A 145 17.02 -25.71 -2.66
CA LYS A 145 16.43 -25.74 -1.32
C LYS A 145 16.52 -24.41 -0.55
N LEU A 146 17.43 -23.52 -0.96
CA LEU A 146 17.69 -22.27 -0.25
C LEU A 146 17.37 -21.08 -1.15
N VAL A 147 16.40 -20.27 -0.73
CA VAL A 147 16.01 -19.03 -1.40
C VAL A 147 16.16 -17.88 -0.41
N GLY A 148 16.79 -16.82 -0.86
CA GLY A 148 16.87 -15.54 -0.14
C GLY A 148 16.06 -14.48 -0.84
N SER A 149 15.46 -13.57 -0.08
CA SER A 149 14.81 -12.37 -0.60
C SER A 149 15.14 -11.15 0.24
N VAL A 150 15.22 -10.02 -0.42
CA VAL A 150 15.34 -8.69 0.19
C VAL A 150 14.23 -7.84 -0.35
N ASN A 151 13.44 -7.24 0.54
CA ASN A 151 12.36 -6.35 0.16
C ASN A 151 12.58 -4.99 0.80
N GLY A 152 12.21 -3.94 0.08
CA GLY A 152 12.22 -2.57 0.56
C GLY A 152 10.94 -1.86 0.11
N LEU A 153 10.38 -1.07 1.01
CA LEU A 153 9.24 -0.20 0.76
C LEU A 153 9.55 1.17 1.36
N TYR A 154 9.34 2.20 0.59
CA TYR A 154 9.29 3.57 1.07
C TYR A 154 7.98 4.21 0.62
N GLN A 155 7.27 4.82 1.55
CA GLN A 155 6.04 5.55 1.30
C GLN A 155 6.17 6.95 1.87
N ALA A 156 5.85 7.94 1.06
CA ALA A 156 5.67 9.31 1.47
C ALA A 156 4.24 9.72 1.18
N GLY A 157 3.58 10.36 2.12
CA GLY A 157 2.21 10.81 2.00
C GLY A 157 1.99 12.15 2.65
N THR A 158 0.90 12.78 2.30
CA THR A 158 0.40 13.99 2.95
C THR A 158 -1.02 13.77 3.41
N PHE A 159 -1.33 14.18 4.62
CA PHE A 159 -2.67 14.07 5.16
C PHE A 159 -3.63 15.03 4.45
N ILE A 160 -4.85 14.57 4.22
CA ILE A 160 -5.93 15.36 3.60
C ILE A 160 -7.03 15.54 4.64
N GLY A 161 -7.35 16.82 4.94
CA GLY A 161 -8.28 17.19 6.01
C GLY A 161 -7.60 17.26 7.37
N GLY A 162 -8.38 17.37 8.45
CA GLY A 162 -7.87 17.56 9.81
C GLY A 162 -7.65 19.01 10.19
N GLY A 163 -8.07 19.97 9.35
CA GLY A 163 -8.05 21.40 9.62
C GLY A 163 -6.67 22.06 9.54
N PRO A 164 -6.59 23.36 9.91
CA PRO A 164 -5.34 24.12 9.89
C PRO A 164 -4.30 23.49 10.81
N GLY A 165 -3.14 23.15 10.26
CA GLY A 165 -2.02 22.55 11.00
C GLY A 165 -1.94 21.00 10.90
N ILE A 166 -2.86 20.34 10.21
CA ILE A 166 -2.83 18.91 9.93
C ILE A 166 -2.90 18.67 8.43
N ASP A 167 -3.78 19.39 7.73
CA ASP A 167 -3.92 19.31 6.27
C ASP A 167 -2.59 19.65 5.59
N GLY A 168 -2.09 18.76 4.75
CA GLY A 168 -0.82 18.91 4.07
C GLY A 168 0.42 18.50 4.87
N GLN A 169 0.29 18.06 6.14
CA GLN A 169 1.44 17.53 6.88
C GLN A 169 1.93 16.20 6.30
N GLY A 170 3.25 16.00 6.39
CA GLY A 170 3.93 14.84 5.86
C GLY A 170 3.83 13.61 6.76
N ASP A 171 3.77 12.45 6.13
CA ASP A 171 3.88 11.14 6.79
C ASP A 171 4.79 10.24 5.95
N GLY A 172 5.84 9.73 6.54
CA GLY A 172 6.83 8.87 5.91
C GLY A 172 6.86 7.49 6.56
N TYR A 173 6.82 6.44 5.76
CA TYR A 173 7.03 5.06 6.20
C TYR A 173 8.13 4.41 5.39
N ALA A 174 9.10 3.82 6.05
CA ALA A 174 10.14 3.01 5.44
C ALA A 174 10.14 1.60 6.06
N SER A 175 10.28 0.58 5.24
CA SER A 175 10.39 -0.80 5.69
C SER A 175 11.42 -1.54 4.82
N ALA A 176 12.24 -2.33 5.45
CA ALA A 176 13.16 -3.24 4.76
C ALA A 176 13.17 -4.59 5.47
N ASP A 177 13.14 -5.67 4.70
CA ASP A 177 13.28 -7.03 5.24
C ASP A 177 14.22 -7.91 4.43
N VAL A 178 14.84 -8.82 5.12
CA VAL A 178 15.64 -9.91 4.56
C VAL A 178 15.06 -11.23 5.04
N THR A 179 14.74 -12.11 4.10
CA THR A 179 14.17 -13.43 4.38
C THR A 179 15.05 -14.52 3.78
N LEU A 180 15.33 -15.54 4.58
CA LEU A 180 15.93 -16.79 4.13
C LEU A 180 14.91 -17.92 4.31
N SER A 181 14.63 -18.64 3.23
CA SER A 181 13.72 -19.80 3.22
C SER A 181 14.49 -21.05 2.86
N TYR A 182 14.41 -22.07 3.70
CA TYR A 182 15.09 -23.35 3.48
C TYR A 182 14.09 -24.51 3.48
N ARG A 183 14.09 -25.29 2.39
CA ARG A 183 13.27 -26.50 2.25
C ARG A 183 14.02 -27.69 2.84
N ILE A 184 13.60 -28.16 4.01
CA ILE A 184 14.19 -29.29 4.70
C ILE A 184 13.83 -30.59 3.96
N THR A 185 12.52 -30.80 3.71
CA THR A 185 11.96 -31.90 2.93
C THR A 185 10.96 -31.37 1.90
N GLN A 186 10.29 -32.25 1.17
CA GLN A 186 9.23 -31.87 0.26
C GLN A 186 8.01 -31.23 1.00
N ASN A 187 7.84 -31.64 2.26
CA ASN A 187 6.71 -31.26 3.09
C ASN A 187 7.03 -30.24 4.21
N ILE A 188 8.33 -29.98 4.44
CA ILE A 188 8.78 -29.13 5.55
C ILE A 188 9.69 -28.04 5.02
N SER A 189 9.35 -26.81 5.32
CA SER A 189 10.21 -25.65 5.08
C SER A 189 10.29 -24.74 6.29
N THR A 190 11.43 -24.08 6.46
CA THR A 190 11.63 -23.07 7.48
C THR A 190 11.92 -21.72 6.84
N ARG A 191 11.56 -20.66 7.54
CA ARG A 191 11.78 -19.27 7.12
C ARG A 191 12.30 -18.45 8.29
N LEU A 192 13.38 -17.72 8.05
CA LEU A 192 13.90 -16.72 8.97
C LEU A 192 13.80 -15.36 8.30
N THR A 193 13.14 -14.41 8.95
CA THR A 193 12.98 -13.04 8.46
C THR A 193 13.49 -12.06 9.51
N TYR A 194 14.32 -11.12 9.09
CA TYR A 194 14.62 -9.90 9.82
C TYR A 194 13.96 -8.73 9.10
N ALA A 195 13.24 -7.89 9.82
CA ALA A 195 12.59 -6.70 9.29
C ALA A 195 12.87 -5.48 10.15
N HIS A 196 13.08 -4.35 9.50
CA HIS A 196 13.21 -3.03 10.10
C HIS A 196 12.12 -2.11 9.53
N ASP A 197 11.34 -1.48 10.41
CA ASP A 197 10.31 -0.52 10.06
C ASP A 197 10.62 0.82 10.73
N ARG A 198 10.39 1.92 10.01
CA ARG A 198 10.51 3.29 10.53
C ARG A 198 9.33 4.13 10.03
N VAL A 199 8.75 4.90 10.94
CA VAL A 199 7.78 5.95 10.65
C VAL A 199 8.36 7.29 11.08
N ASP A 200 8.30 8.26 10.18
CA ASP A 200 8.58 9.68 10.43
C ASP A 200 7.31 10.46 10.07
N SER A 201 6.79 11.26 10.98
CA SER A 201 5.54 12.01 10.78
C SER A 201 5.65 13.39 11.38
N ASP A 202 5.15 14.38 10.66
CA ASP A 202 5.06 15.76 11.13
C ASP A 202 3.83 15.99 12.05
N LEU A 203 3.01 14.94 12.24
CA LEU A 203 1.82 15.03 13.08
C LEU A 203 2.17 15.03 14.57
N VAL A 204 1.52 15.97 15.28
CA VAL A 204 1.40 15.98 16.75
C VAL A 204 2.74 15.85 17.48
N ASN A 205 3.66 16.78 17.21
CA ASN A 205 4.95 16.87 17.95
C ASN A 205 5.69 15.51 18.04
N ASP A 206 5.81 14.82 16.91
CA ASP A 206 6.58 13.57 16.77
C ASP A 206 6.01 12.34 17.52
N LEU A 207 4.79 12.38 18.06
CA LEU A 207 4.19 11.26 18.78
C LEU A 207 3.97 9.99 17.94
N ARG A 208 4.04 10.14 16.60
CA ARG A 208 3.91 9.02 15.66
C ARG A 208 5.25 8.48 15.15
N GLN A 209 6.36 9.02 15.61
CA GLN A 209 7.68 8.55 15.19
C GLN A 209 8.06 7.27 15.90
N PHE A 210 8.46 6.26 15.17
CA PHE A 210 9.05 5.05 15.74
C PHE A 210 10.01 4.35 14.79
N ALA A 211 10.92 3.57 15.36
CA ALA A 211 11.70 2.57 14.65
C ALA A 211 11.57 1.22 15.35
N ARG A 212 11.38 0.16 14.57
CA ARG A 212 11.14 -1.19 15.10
C ARG A 212 11.93 -2.22 14.32
N ASN A 213 12.58 -3.13 15.06
CA ASN A 213 13.22 -4.32 14.52
C ASN A 213 12.41 -5.57 14.89
N ARG A 214 12.27 -6.50 13.96
CA ARG A 214 11.57 -7.77 14.18
C ARG A 214 12.38 -8.92 13.62
N VAL A 215 12.45 -10.01 14.38
CA VAL A 215 12.96 -11.29 13.91
C VAL A 215 11.83 -12.31 13.99
N VAL A 216 11.56 -13.00 12.91
CA VAL A 216 10.51 -14.01 12.83
C VAL A 216 11.09 -15.31 12.30
N LEU A 217 10.89 -16.39 13.06
CA LEU A 217 11.17 -17.77 12.63
C LEU A 217 9.84 -18.48 12.40
N GLY A 218 9.67 -19.03 11.20
CA GLY A 218 8.47 -19.79 10.82
C GLY A 218 8.84 -21.19 10.32
N VAL A 219 7.96 -22.15 10.59
CA VAL A 219 8.02 -23.50 10.03
C VAL A 219 6.69 -23.80 9.34
N ASN A 220 6.76 -24.23 8.08
CA ASN A 220 5.58 -24.61 7.30
C ASN A 220 5.59 -26.12 7.06
N PHE A 221 4.44 -26.73 7.27
CA PHE A 221 4.18 -28.14 6.98
C PHE A 221 3.10 -28.23 5.89
N THR A 222 3.36 -29.01 4.85
CA THR A 222 2.40 -29.30 3.79
C THR A 222 2.20 -30.81 3.74
N TYR A 223 0.97 -31.29 3.79
CA TYR A 223 0.58 -32.70 3.72
C TYR A 223 -0.40 -32.96 2.59
#